data_5dc3eec691bff1628432ee0b20d83347
#
_entry.id   5dc3eec691bff1628432ee0b20d83347
#
_cell.length_a   1.000
_cell.length_b   1.000
_cell.length_c   1.000
_cell.angle_alpha   90.00
_cell.angle_beta   90.00
_cell.angle_gamma   90.00
#
_symmetry.space_group_name_H-M   'P 1'
#
loop_
_entity.id
_entity.type
_entity.pdbx_description
1 polymer ?
#
loop_
_entity_poly.entity_id
_entity_poly.type
_entity_poly.pdbx_seq_one_letter_code
_entity_poly.pdbx_strand_id
1 'polypeptide(L)'
;MYKRQPLIGVGDVYYKGKKREAISVLDEFGWEPVKLMSKEGLALLNGTQFMSANGVFAILKAFRLSKKADLIAALSLEAFDGRIDPFMDCIQQIRPHKGQIETGENVRKLLEGSELIARPGKHVQDPYSFRCVPQVHGATKDAIRYVSSVLLTEINSVTDNPTIFPDEDRIISGGNFHGQPLAISYDFLGIALAELGNISERRIAQLIMGLRGLPEFLVANPGLNSGFMIPQYAAASMVSQNKMYCYAASSDSIVSSNGQEDHVSMGANAATKLFRIMDNLEHILAIELMNAAHCLLYTSPSPRDTR
;
A
#
# COMPACT_ATOMS: atom_id res chain seq x y z
N MET A 1 -3.29 15.06 21.79
CA MET A 1 -2.70 15.65 23.00
C MET A 1 -2.02 14.64 23.90
N TYR A 2 -2.70 13.63 24.45
CA TYR A 2 -2.11 12.66 25.39
C TYR A 2 -0.84 11.94 24.91
N LYS A 3 -0.71 11.62 23.61
CA LYS A 3 0.44 10.88 23.06
C LYS A 3 1.77 11.65 23.08
N ARG A 4 1.74 12.97 23.31
CA ARG A 4 2.95 13.84 23.32
C ARG A 4 3.36 14.27 24.73
N GLN A 5 2.50 14.08 25.73
CA GLN A 5 2.78 14.37 27.13
C GLN A 5 4.07 13.69 27.67
N PRO A 6 4.42 12.46 27.26
CA PRO A 6 5.65 11.83 27.71
C PRO A 6 6.92 12.63 27.41
N LEU A 7 6.95 13.43 26.33
CA LEU A 7 8.10 14.28 26.00
C LEU A 7 8.41 15.32 27.07
N ILE A 8 7.39 15.77 27.78
CA ILE A 8 7.50 16.75 28.87
C ILE A 8 7.42 16.08 30.26
N GLY A 9 7.62 14.77 30.34
CA GLY A 9 7.63 14.01 31.58
C GLY A 9 6.25 13.75 32.20
N VAL A 10 5.15 13.96 31.46
CA VAL A 10 3.78 13.84 31.99
C VAL A 10 3.08 12.63 31.38
N GLY A 11 2.20 12.00 32.18
CA GLY A 11 1.40 10.87 31.78
C GLY A 11 2.17 9.55 31.80
N ASP A 12 1.60 8.53 31.15
CA ASP A 12 2.10 7.17 31.16
C ASP A 12 2.62 6.72 29.78
N VAL A 13 3.59 5.82 29.79
CA VAL A 13 4.13 5.12 28.63
C VAL A 13 4.10 3.60 28.83
N TYR A 14 4.04 2.87 27.72
CA TYR A 14 4.30 1.44 27.73
C TYR A 14 5.78 1.19 27.40
N TYR A 15 6.53 0.65 28.36
CA TYR A 15 7.93 0.31 28.20
C TYR A 15 8.17 -1.15 28.63
N LYS A 16 8.78 -1.94 27.76
CA LYS A 16 8.99 -3.39 27.95
C LYS A 16 7.70 -4.13 28.36
N GLY A 17 6.57 -3.76 27.72
CA GLY A 17 5.26 -4.38 27.95
C GLY A 17 4.56 -3.96 29.25
N LYS A 18 5.12 -3.05 30.03
CA LYS A 18 4.54 -2.54 31.26
C LYS A 18 4.18 -1.07 31.15
N LYS A 19 3.04 -0.70 31.73
CA LYS A 19 2.63 0.69 31.86
C LYS A 19 3.44 1.33 33.01
N ARG A 20 4.09 2.47 32.72
CA ARG A 20 4.93 3.23 33.69
C ARG A 20 4.72 4.72 33.50
N GLU A 21 4.96 5.49 34.55
CA GLU A 21 4.99 6.95 34.46
C GLU A 21 6.11 7.38 33.50
N ALA A 22 5.80 8.36 32.63
CA ALA A 22 6.74 8.86 31.62
C ALA A 22 8.05 9.36 32.25
N ILE A 23 7.96 10.12 33.34
CA ILE A 23 9.13 10.66 34.03
C ILE A 23 10.06 9.53 34.53
N SER A 24 9.53 8.43 35.07
CA SER A 24 10.34 7.32 35.56
C SER A 24 11.11 6.60 34.44
N VAL A 25 10.57 6.63 33.21
CA VAL A 25 11.25 6.04 32.05
C VAL A 25 12.29 7.01 31.50
N LEU A 26 12.01 8.32 31.47
CA LEU A 26 13.00 9.33 31.08
C LEU A 26 14.22 9.28 32.00
N ASP A 27 14.01 9.21 33.33
CA ASP A 27 15.06 9.11 34.32
C ASP A 27 15.93 7.84 34.13
N GLU A 28 15.32 6.69 33.79
CA GLU A 28 16.04 5.44 33.51
C GLU A 28 17.03 5.59 32.31
N PHE A 29 16.70 6.46 31.34
CA PHE A 29 17.55 6.77 30.20
C PHE A 29 18.49 7.96 30.42
N GLY A 30 18.40 8.65 31.56
CA GLY A 30 19.11 9.89 31.81
C GLY A 30 18.63 11.04 30.91
N TRP A 31 17.38 11.01 30.48
CA TRP A 31 16.78 12.05 29.63
C TRP A 31 15.99 13.04 30.47
N GLU A 32 16.29 14.31 30.30
CA GLU A 32 15.47 15.37 30.90
C GLU A 32 14.18 15.60 30.10
N PRO A 33 13.05 15.87 30.80
CA PRO A 33 11.83 16.33 30.15
C PRO A 33 12.08 17.58 29.30
N VAL A 34 11.51 17.62 28.10
CA VAL A 34 11.62 18.79 27.22
C VAL A 34 10.92 19.99 27.87
N LYS A 35 11.65 21.08 28.02
CA LYS A 35 11.10 22.38 28.46
C LYS A 35 10.63 23.16 27.24
N LEU A 36 9.31 23.28 27.08
CA LEU A 36 8.72 23.97 25.94
C LEU A 36 8.88 25.47 26.07
N MET A 37 9.37 26.11 25.02
CA MET A 37 9.44 27.54 24.85
C MET A 37 8.10 28.09 24.31
N SER A 38 8.03 29.43 24.17
CA SER A 38 6.87 30.09 23.57
C SER A 38 6.47 29.46 22.24
N LYS A 39 5.17 29.19 22.04
CA LYS A 39 4.58 28.60 20.85
C LYS A 39 4.84 27.08 20.65
N GLU A 40 5.87 26.48 21.21
CA GLU A 40 6.23 25.07 20.98
C GLU A 40 5.13 24.10 21.43
N GLY A 41 4.39 24.43 22.51
CA GLY A 41 3.23 23.64 22.95
C GLY A 41 2.16 23.54 21.86
N LEU A 42 1.85 24.62 21.18
CA LEU A 42 0.89 24.66 20.07
C LEU A 42 1.46 23.95 18.83
N ALA A 43 2.73 24.16 18.50
CA ALA A 43 3.41 23.54 17.38
C ALA A 43 3.45 21.99 17.48
N LEU A 44 3.45 21.46 18.70
CA LEU A 44 3.32 20.00 18.90
C LEU A 44 1.91 19.45 18.59
N LEU A 45 0.90 20.29 18.50
CA LEU A 45 -0.50 19.88 18.32
C LEU A 45 -1.02 20.20 16.92
N ASN A 46 -0.82 21.42 16.47
CA ASN A 46 -1.28 21.92 15.18
C ASN A 46 -0.37 21.50 14.04
N GLY A 47 -0.88 21.60 12.82
CA GLY A 47 -0.17 21.25 11.60
C GLY A 47 -0.40 19.83 11.13
N THR A 48 0.42 19.39 10.19
CA THR A 48 0.21 18.14 9.43
C THR A 48 1.07 16.97 9.91
N GLN A 49 1.79 17.11 11.04
CA GLN A 49 2.76 16.12 11.52
C GLN A 49 2.17 14.71 11.73
N PHE A 50 0.92 14.64 12.24
CA PHE A 50 0.23 13.35 12.42
C PHE A 50 -0.03 12.68 11.07
N MET A 51 -0.53 13.44 10.09
CA MET A 51 -0.79 12.94 8.74
C MET A 51 0.51 12.55 8.06
N SER A 52 1.55 13.38 8.17
CA SER A 52 2.88 13.14 7.57
C SER A 52 3.53 11.89 8.14
N ALA A 53 3.50 11.68 9.45
CA ALA A 53 4.06 10.47 10.08
C ALA A 53 3.37 9.19 9.59
N ASN A 54 2.03 9.19 9.51
CA ASN A 54 1.28 8.07 8.93
C ASN A 54 1.59 7.90 7.44
N GLY A 55 1.73 9.01 6.70
CA GLY A 55 2.08 9.01 5.29
C GLY A 55 3.45 8.40 5.00
N VAL A 56 4.48 8.72 5.79
CA VAL A 56 5.83 8.12 5.64
C VAL A 56 5.75 6.61 5.79
N PHE A 57 5.08 6.11 6.83
CA PHE A 57 4.89 4.69 7.01
C PHE A 57 4.14 4.05 5.82
N ALA A 58 3.03 4.69 5.40
CA ALA A 58 2.21 4.20 4.30
C ALA A 58 2.98 4.12 2.97
N ILE A 59 3.75 5.17 2.62
CA ILE A 59 4.55 5.19 1.39
C ILE A 59 5.64 4.12 1.40
N LEU A 60 6.37 3.95 2.51
CA LEU A 60 7.39 2.91 2.63
C LEU A 60 6.79 1.50 2.50
N LYS A 61 5.62 1.27 3.10
CA LYS A 61 4.88 -0.01 2.96
C LYS A 61 4.37 -0.18 1.54
N ALA A 62 3.83 0.87 0.89
CA ALA A 62 3.32 0.84 -0.47
C ALA A 62 4.40 0.47 -1.50
N PHE A 63 5.60 1.05 -1.41
CA PHE A 63 6.74 0.66 -2.26
C PHE A 63 7.09 -0.82 -2.11
N ARG A 64 7.13 -1.32 -0.88
CA ARG A 64 7.42 -2.75 -0.63
C ARG A 64 6.33 -3.67 -1.18
N LEU A 65 5.06 -3.33 -0.98
CA LEU A 65 3.93 -4.11 -1.49
C LEU A 65 3.89 -4.10 -3.02
N SER A 66 4.15 -2.97 -3.66
CA SER A 66 4.22 -2.86 -5.12
C SER A 66 5.32 -3.75 -5.73
N LYS A 67 6.50 -3.84 -5.10
CA LYS A 67 7.57 -4.76 -5.52
C LYS A 67 7.17 -6.23 -5.34
N LYS A 68 6.58 -6.57 -4.18
CA LYS A 68 6.07 -7.93 -3.93
C LYS A 68 4.99 -8.32 -4.94
N ALA A 69 4.10 -7.38 -5.31
CA ALA A 69 3.05 -7.63 -6.28
C ALA A 69 3.60 -8.03 -7.66
N ASP A 70 4.66 -7.38 -8.15
CA ASP A 70 5.29 -7.77 -9.42
C ASP A 70 5.87 -9.19 -9.35
N LEU A 71 6.57 -9.52 -8.26
CA LEU A 71 7.14 -10.85 -8.06
C LEU A 71 6.06 -11.93 -8.02
N ILE A 72 4.98 -11.67 -7.27
CA ILE A 72 3.87 -12.62 -7.12
C ILE A 72 3.11 -12.78 -8.46
N ALA A 73 2.91 -11.67 -9.19
CA ALA A 73 2.28 -11.73 -10.50
C ALA A 73 3.11 -12.50 -11.52
N ALA A 74 4.45 -12.38 -11.49
CA ALA A 74 5.34 -13.17 -12.33
C ALA A 74 5.22 -14.66 -12.00
N LEU A 75 5.23 -15.03 -10.72
CA LEU A 75 5.03 -16.41 -10.27
C LEU A 75 3.65 -16.95 -10.70
N SER A 76 2.60 -16.15 -10.56
CA SER A 76 1.25 -16.50 -10.99
C SER A 76 1.16 -16.70 -12.51
N LEU A 77 1.87 -15.86 -13.30
CA LEU A 77 1.93 -15.98 -14.75
C LEU A 77 2.59 -17.28 -15.17
N GLU A 78 3.69 -17.65 -14.54
CA GLU A 78 4.39 -18.91 -14.77
C GLU A 78 3.51 -20.10 -14.38
N ALA A 79 2.90 -20.08 -13.20
CA ALA A 79 2.01 -21.12 -12.69
C ALA A 79 0.75 -21.32 -13.57
N PHE A 80 0.27 -20.26 -14.20
CA PHE A 80 -0.90 -20.29 -15.11
C PHE A 80 -0.54 -20.68 -16.55
N ASP A 81 0.70 -21.04 -16.84
CA ASP A 81 1.19 -21.27 -18.21
C ASP A 81 0.95 -20.05 -19.13
N GLY A 82 1.16 -18.87 -18.59
CA GLY A 82 0.90 -17.60 -19.25
C GLY A 82 1.95 -17.22 -20.31
N ARG A 83 1.71 -16.10 -21.00
CA ARG A 83 2.55 -15.56 -22.07
C ARG A 83 3.38 -14.37 -21.61
N ILE A 84 4.63 -14.34 -22.05
CA ILE A 84 5.52 -13.19 -21.79
C ILE A 84 5.32 -12.01 -22.77
N ASP A 85 4.65 -12.25 -23.91
CA ASP A 85 4.50 -11.23 -24.97
C ASP A 85 3.92 -9.90 -24.48
N PRO A 86 2.90 -9.83 -23.60
CA PRO A 86 2.36 -8.58 -23.09
C PRO A 86 3.38 -7.72 -22.30
N PHE A 87 4.47 -8.33 -21.86
CA PHE A 87 5.53 -7.68 -21.10
C PHE A 87 6.72 -7.24 -21.95
N MET A 88 6.72 -7.54 -23.26
CA MET A 88 7.80 -7.16 -24.18
C MET A 88 8.01 -5.64 -24.19
N ASP A 89 9.26 -5.23 -24.34
CA ASP A 89 9.65 -3.81 -24.27
C ASP A 89 8.93 -2.96 -25.33
N CYS A 90 8.83 -3.46 -26.56
CA CYS A 90 8.14 -2.77 -27.65
C CYS A 90 6.69 -2.38 -27.31
N ILE A 91 5.97 -3.23 -26.57
CA ILE A 91 4.61 -2.92 -26.11
C ILE A 91 4.61 -1.78 -25.09
N GLN A 92 5.61 -1.73 -24.20
CA GLN A 92 5.69 -0.71 -23.17
C GLN A 92 6.11 0.65 -23.76
N GLN A 93 7.02 0.64 -24.73
CA GLN A 93 7.55 1.88 -25.32
C GLN A 93 6.54 2.65 -26.17
N ILE A 94 5.58 1.99 -26.79
CA ILE A 94 4.51 2.67 -27.56
C ILE A 94 3.44 3.32 -26.68
N ARG A 95 3.45 3.03 -25.36
CA ARG A 95 2.61 3.67 -24.35
C ARG A 95 3.44 3.95 -23.09
N PRO A 96 4.29 4.98 -23.11
CA PRO A 96 5.45 5.11 -22.23
C PRO A 96 5.13 5.66 -20.84
N HIS A 97 4.17 5.08 -20.12
CA HIS A 97 3.99 5.34 -18.69
C HIS A 97 5.14 4.70 -17.91
N LYS A 98 5.79 5.49 -17.07
CA LYS A 98 7.00 5.07 -16.35
C LYS A 98 6.82 3.80 -15.52
N GLY A 99 5.73 3.73 -14.77
CA GLY A 99 5.40 2.55 -13.97
C GLY A 99 5.09 1.32 -14.81
N GLN A 100 4.46 1.49 -15.98
CA GLN A 100 4.18 0.41 -16.92
C GLN A 100 5.48 -0.19 -17.48
N ILE A 101 6.42 0.65 -17.93
CA ILE A 101 7.74 0.22 -18.42
C ILE A 101 8.49 -0.56 -17.33
N GLU A 102 8.56 0.00 -16.13
CA GLU A 102 9.22 -0.65 -14.98
C GLU A 102 8.60 -2.01 -14.64
N THR A 103 7.27 -2.11 -14.64
CA THR A 103 6.58 -3.38 -14.34
C THR A 103 6.87 -4.42 -15.43
N GLY A 104 6.82 -4.03 -16.70
CA GLY A 104 7.17 -4.91 -17.81
C GLY A 104 8.62 -5.43 -17.70
N GLU A 105 9.56 -4.55 -17.38
CA GLU A 105 10.97 -4.90 -17.18
C GLU A 105 11.16 -5.85 -15.99
N ASN A 106 10.51 -5.57 -14.84
CA ASN A 106 10.59 -6.40 -13.65
C ASN A 106 10.12 -7.83 -13.94
N VAL A 107 8.96 -7.98 -14.58
CA VAL A 107 8.41 -9.31 -14.88
C VAL A 107 9.30 -10.06 -15.87
N ARG A 108 9.82 -9.41 -16.92
CA ARG A 108 10.78 -10.04 -17.84
C ARG A 108 12.04 -10.55 -17.12
N LYS A 109 12.62 -9.74 -16.23
CA LYS A 109 13.80 -10.13 -15.44
C LYS A 109 13.50 -11.30 -14.49
N LEU A 110 12.34 -11.30 -13.86
CA LEU A 110 11.93 -12.37 -12.93
C LEU A 110 11.70 -13.71 -13.63
N LEU A 111 11.31 -13.69 -14.90
CA LEU A 111 10.99 -14.87 -15.69
C LEU A 111 12.09 -15.25 -16.68
N GLU A 112 13.24 -14.58 -16.63
CA GLU A 112 14.39 -14.91 -17.47
C GLU A 112 14.87 -16.33 -17.19
N GLY A 113 14.99 -17.14 -18.27
CA GLY A 113 15.39 -18.55 -18.16
C GLY A 113 14.28 -19.53 -17.73
N SER A 114 13.03 -19.08 -17.54
CA SER A 114 11.92 -19.96 -17.19
C SER A 114 11.57 -20.92 -18.35
N GLU A 115 11.73 -22.21 -18.13
CA GLU A 115 11.33 -23.25 -19.07
C GLU A 115 9.80 -23.31 -19.25
N LEU A 116 9.04 -23.04 -18.20
CA LEU A 116 7.57 -23.01 -18.26
C LEU A 116 7.07 -21.87 -19.16
N ILE A 117 7.67 -20.69 -19.03
CA ILE A 117 7.33 -19.54 -19.89
C ILE A 117 7.74 -19.77 -21.35
N ALA A 118 8.88 -20.41 -21.58
CA ALA A 118 9.38 -20.72 -22.93
C ALA A 118 8.65 -21.87 -23.62
N ARG A 119 7.81 -22.61 -22.92
CA ARG A 119 7.10 -23.79 -23.45
C ARG A 119 6.28 -23.42 -24.69
N PRO A 120 6.35 -24.21 -25.78
CA PRO A 120 5.54 -24.01 -26.99
C PRO A 120 4.06 -24.39 -26.75
N GLY A 121 3.19 -24.00 -27.68
CA GLY A 121 1.76 -24.39 -27.65
C GLY A 121 0.91 -23.54 -26.69
N LYS A 122 1.40 -22.37 -26.29
CA LYS A 122 0.64 -21.43 -25.44
C LYS A 122 -0.71 -21.04 -26.06
N HIS A 123 -1.67 -20.70 -25.22
CA HIS A 123 -2.93 -20.11 -25.64
C HIS A 123 -2.70 -18.78 -26.40
N VAL A 124 -3.66 -18.38 -27.24
CA VAL A 124 -3.54 -17.15 -28.05
C VAL A 124 -3.32 -15.92 -27.19
N GLN A 125 -4.03 -15.83 -26.06
CA GLN A 125 -3.90 -14.71 -25.10
C GLN A 125 -4.31 -15.16 -23.69
N ASP A 126 -3.81 -14.41 -22.70
CA ASP A 126 -4.16 -14.58 -21.29
C ASP A 126 -5.35 -13.70 -20.90
N PRO A 127 -6.05 -14.02 -19.80
CA PRO A 127 -7.01 -13.13 -19.17
C PRO A 127 -6.37 -11.77 -18.82
N TYR A 128 -7.17 -10.72 -18.72
CA TYR A 128 -6.70 -9.37 -18.42
C TYR A 128 -5.91 -9.28 -17.11
N SER A 129 -6.28 -10.06 -16.09
CA SER A 129 -5.58 -10.05 -14.81
C SER A 129 -4.12 -10.49 -14.91
N PHE A 130 -3.72 -11.18 -15.97
CA PHE A 130 -2.33 -11.52 -16.29
C PHE A 130 -1.73 -10.56 -17.32
N ARG A 131 -2.35 -10.41 -18.49
CA ARG A 131 -1.75 -9.61 -19.57
C ARG A 131 -1.78 -8.10 -19.36
N CYS A 132 -2.62 -7.58 -18.45
CA CYS A 132 -2.68 -6.15 -18.11
C CYS A 132 -1.92 -5.79 -16.83
N VAL A 133 -1.10 -6.70 -16.32
CA VAL A 133 -0.23 -6.43 -15.15
C VAL A 133 0.64 -5.18 -15.36
N PRO A 134 1.32 -4.96 -16.50
CA PRO A 134 2.12 -3.75 -16.68
C PRO A 134 1.31 -2.47 -16.53
N GLN A 135 0.09 -2.42 -17.06
CA GLN A 135 -0.77 -1.24 -17.02
C GLN A 135 -1.29 -0.96 -15.61
N VAL A 136 -1.77 -1.98 -14.90
CA VAL A 136 -2.41 -1.81 -13.58
C VAL A 136 -1.36 -1.61 -12.48
N HIS A 137 -0.35 -2.47 -12.40
CA HIS A 137 0.73 -2.31 -11.42
C HIS A 137 1.51 -1.02 -11.70
N GLY A 138 1.70 -0.69 -12.99
CA GLY A 138 2.36 0.54 -13.41
C GLY A 138 1.63 1.78 -12.95
N ALA A 139 0.32 1.85 -13.11
CA ALA A 139 -0.49 2.96 -12.63
C ALA A 139 -0.37 3.14 -11.11
N THR A 140 -0.35 2.03 -10.35
CA THR A 140 -0.13 2.08 -8.90
C THR A 140 1.27 2.61 -8.56
N LYS A 141 2.32 2.22 -9.29
CA LYS A 141 3.69 2.75 -9.07
C LYS A 141 3.76 4.25 -9.32
N ASP A 142 3.11 4.73 -10.38
CA ASP A 142 3.09 6.15 -10.71
C ASP A 142 2.32 6.96 -9.65
N ALA A 143 1.21 6.41 -9.14
CA ALA A 143 0.47 6.99 -8.00
C ALA A 143 1.34 7.07 -6.74
N ILE A 144 2.04 6.00 -6.38
CA ILE A 144 2.95 5.97 -5.22
C ILE A 144 4.04 7.04 -5.36
N ARG A 145 4.63 7.22 -6.54
CA ARG A 145 5.64 8.26 -6.79
C ARG A 145 5.09 9.66 -6.63
N TYR A 146 3.90 9.93 -7.19
CA TYR A 146 3.23 11.22 -7.03
C TYR A 146 3.00 11.54 -5.56
N VAL A 147 2.39 10.62 -4.81
CA VAL A 147 2.09 10.83 -3.38
C VAL A 147 3.38 10.97 -2.57
N SER A 148 4.42 10.21 -2.92
CA SER A 148 5.74 10.35 -2.29
C SER A 148 6.34 11.75 -2.51
N SER A 149 6.18 12.34 -3.69
CA SER A 149 6.67 13.71 -3.96
C SER A 149 5.93 14.76 -3.15
N VAL A 150 4.61 14.64 -3.02
CA VAL A 150 3.80 15.53 -2.18
C VAL A 150 4.22 15.42 -0.71
N LEU A 151 4.35 14.19 -0.21
CA LEU A 151 4.77 13.95 1.18
C LEU A 151 6.19 14.47 1.45
N LEU A 152 7.12 14.29 0.50
CA LEU A 152 8.49 14.79 0.64
C LEU A 152 8.53 16.32 0.76
N THR A 153 7.70 17.01 0.02
CA THR A 153 7.52 18.46 0.16
C THR A 153 6.99 18.80 1.54
N GLU A 154 5.94 18.12 1.99
CA GLU A 154 5.27 18.40 3.25
C GLU A 154 6.16 18.20 4.47
N ILE A 155 6.92 17.12 4.54
CA ILE A 155 7.83 16.86 5.68
C ILE A 155 9.01 17.82 5.79
N ASN A 156 9.26 18.60 4.74
CA ASN A 156 10.26 19.66 4.71
C ASN A 156 9.63 21.08 4.77
N SER A 157 8.34 21.16 5.06
CA SER A 157 7.60 22.41 5.10
C SER A 157 7.29 22.86 6.52
N VAL A 158 7.10 24.17 6.70
CA VAL A 158 6.55 24.75 7.92
C VAL A 158 5.02 24.70 7.82
N THR A 159 4.41 23.86 8.64
CA THR A 159 2.95 23.56 8.63
C THR A 159 2.28 24.07 9.91
N ASP A 160 2.59 25.26 10.33
CA ASP A 160 2.13 25.85 11.58
C ASP A 160 1.43 27.21 11.36
N ASN A 161 0.82 27.74 12.41
CA ASN A 161 0.16 29.04 12.44
C ASN A 161 0.17 29.62 13.88
N PRO A 162 0.49 30.92 14.07
CA PRO A 162 1.07 31.83 13.07
C PRO A 162 2.51 31.45 12.69
N THR A 163 2.94 31.83 11.50
CA THR A 163 4.32 31.61 11.04
C THR A 163 5.17 32.82 11.40
N ILE A 164 6.38 32.58 11.92
CA ILE A 164 7.31 33.62 12.38
C ILE A 164 8.45 33.72 11.37
N PHE A 165 8.75 34.94 10.92
CA PHE A 165 9.84 35.30 10.02
C PHE A 165 10.78 36.25 10.75
N PRO A 166 11.80 35.70 11.46
CA PRO A 166 12.66 36.52 12.33
C PRO A 166 13.46 37.59 11.57
N ASP A 167 13.95 37.21 10.38
CA ASP A 167 14.78 38.12 9.56
C ASP A 167 13.98 39.32 9.02
N GLU A 168 12.68 39.19 8.91
CA GLU A 168 11.77 40.22 8.40
C GLU A 168 10.99 40.92 9.52
N ASP A 169 11.20 40.52 10.79
CA ASP A 169 10.44 40.96 11.97
C ASP A 169 8.92 40.85 11.75
N ARG A 170 8.46 39.70 11.25
CA ARG A 170 7.06 39.46 10.91
C ARG A 170 6.48 38.24 11.61
N ILE A 171 5.24 38.36 12.05
CA ILE A 171 4.38 37.26 12.50
C ILE A 171 3.13 37.28 11.65
N ILE A 172 2.92 36.19 10.87
CA ILE A 172 1.84 36.13 9.88
C ILE A 172 0.91 34.98 10.20
N SER A 173 -0.40 35.29 10.34
CA SER A 173 -1.43 34.28 10.40
C SER A 173 -1.76 33.80 8.98
N GLY A 174 -1.67 32.49 8.74
CA GLY A 174 -1.91 31.85 7.43
C GLY A 174 -2.54 30.49 7.58
N GLY A 175 -2.65 29.75 6.46
CA GLY A 175 -3.31 28.45 6.37
C GLY A 175 -2.37 27.26 6.19
N ASN A 176 -1.08 27.38 6.46
CA ASN A 176 -0.11 26.30 6.19
C ASN A 176 -0.31 25.04 7.05
N PHE A 177 -1.14 25.12 8.06
CA PHE A 177 -1.59 23.94 8.85
C PHE A 177 -2.62 23.08 8.11
N HIS A 178 -3.22 23.57 7.01
CA HIS A 178 -4.31 22.89 6.34
C HIS A 178 -3.80 21.68 5.53
N GLY A 179 -4.19 20.48 5.96
CA GLY A 179 -3.67 19.22 5.42
C GLY A 179 -4.29 18.75 4.10
N GLN A 180 -4.94 19.61 3.33
CA GLN A 180 -5.62 19.23 2.08
C GLN A 180 -4.68 18.57 1.04
N PRO A 181 -3.44 19.04 0.84
CA PRO A 181 -2.51 18.37 -0.08
C PRO A 181 -2.27 16.90 0.27
N LEU A 182 -2.12 16.60 1.56
CA LEU A 182 -1.95 15.22 2.03
C LEU A 182 -3.26 14.42 1.95
N ALA A 183 -4.38 15.03 2.33
CA ALA A 183 -5.67 14.34 2.36
C ALA A 183 -6.06 13.78 0.97
N ILE A 184 -6.00 14.60 -0.08
CA ILE A 184 -6.27 14.19 -1.46
C ILE A 184 -5.27 13.14 -1.91
N SER A 185 -3.98 13.34 -1.62
CA SER A 185 -2.93 12.40 -2.01
C SER A 185 -3.12 11.02 -1.37
N TYR A 186 -3.54 10.97 -0.11
CA TYR A 186 -3.76 9.70 0.59
C TYR A 186 -5.01 8.97 0.10
N ASP A 187 -6.09 9.67 -0.23
CA ASP A 187 -7.24 9.05 -0.88
C ASP A 187 -6.87 8.47 -2.25
N PHE A 188 -6.09 9.21 -3.03
CA PHE A 188 -5.57 8.73 -4.32
C PHE A 188 -4.68 7.49 -4.16
N LEU A 189 -3.78 7.47 -3.16
CA LEU A 189 -2.97 6.30 -2.83
C LEU A 189 -3.84 5.11 -2.43
N GLY A 190 -4.88 5.34 -1.63
CA GLY A 190 -5.82 4.31 -1.21
C GLY A 190 -6.49 3.62 -2.38
N ILE A 191 -6.97 4.39 -3.36
CA ILE A 191 -7.56 3.87 -4.60
C ILE A 191 -6.55 3.02 -5.38
N ALA A 192 -5.32 3.51 -5.55
CA ALA A 192 -4.30 2.80 -6.30
C ALA A 192 -3.89 1.47 -5.64
N LEU A 193 -3.79 1.43 -4.31
CA LEU A 193 -3.49 0.20 -3.57
C LEU A 193 -4.66 -0.79 -3.57
N ALA A 194 -5.89 -0.29 -3.49
CA ALA A 194 -7.08 -1.14 -3.58
C ALA A 194 -7.18 -1.82 -4.95
N GLU A 195 -6.87 -1.10 -6.04
CA GLU A 195 -6.87 -1.66 -7.40
C GLU A 195 -5.76 -2.69 -7.60
N LEU A 196 -4.59 -2.49 -6.99
CA LEU A 196 -3.53 -3.50 -6.98
C LEU A 196 -3.99 -4.81 -6.32
N GLY A 197 -4.76 -4.72 -5.23
CA GLY A 197 -5.39 -5.88 -4.59
C GLY A 197 -6.49 -6.49 -5.44
N ASN A 198 -7.25 -5.67 -6.17
CA ASN A 198 -8.32 -6.13 -7.03
C ASN A 198 -7.81 -7.02 -8.17
N ILE A 199 -6.77 -6.59 -8.90
CA ILE A 199 -6.18 -7.42 -9.97
C ILE A 199 -5.51 -8.69 -9.42
N SER A 200 -4.91 -8.64 -8.23
CA SER A 200 -4.34 -9.80 -7.54
C SER A 200 -5.41 -10.86 -7.26
N GLU A 201 -6.54 -10.45 -6.69
CA GLU A 201 -7.65 -11.36 -6.42
C GLU A 201 -8.23 -11.96 -7.70
N ARG A 202 -8.30 -11.22 -8.82
CA ARG A 202 -8.70 -11.79 -10.12
C ARG A 202 -7.75 -12.90 -10.57
N ARG A 203 -6.45 -12.80 -10.33
CA ARG A 203 -5.50 -13.90 -10.61
C ARG A 203 -5.73 -15.09 -9.69
N ILE A 204 -5.97 -14.87 -8.40
CA ILE A 204 -6.34 -15.96 -7.47
C ILE A 204 -7.55 -16.75 -8.02
N ALA A 205 -8.60 -16.04 -8.43
CA ALA A 205 -9.78 -16.66 -9.01
C ALA A 205 -9.45 -17.49 -10.26
N GLN A 206 -8.62 -16.98 -11.18
CA GLN A 206 -8.20 -17.72 -12.38
C GLN A 206 -7.41 -18.98 -12.06
N LEU A 207 -6.53 -18.95 -11.06
CA LEU A 207 -5.68 -20.07 -10.67
C LEU A 207 -6.49 -21.26 -10.11
N ILE A 208 -7.68 -21.02 -9.56
CA ILE A 208 -8.50 -22.07 -8.93
C ILE A 208 -9.68 -22.55 -9.79
N MET A 209 -9.84 -22.03 -11.02
CA MET A 209 -11.00 -22.34 -11.89
C MET A 209 -10.87 -23.64 -12.69
N GLY A 210 -9.86 -24.45 -12.47
CA GLY A 210 -9.65 -25.67 -13.27
C GLY A 210 -9.19 -25.39 -14.70
N LEU A 211 -8.51 -24.26 -14.94
CA LEU A 211 -8.02 -23.85 -16.25
C LEU A 211 -6.55 -24.24 -16.45
N ARG A 212 -6.15 -24.36 -17.71
CA ARG A 212 -4.74 -24.60 -18.09
C ARG A 212 -4.12 -25.86 -17.48
N GLY A 213 -4.91 -26.91 -17.27
CA GLY A 213 -4.46 -28.15 -16.66
C GLY A 213 -4.36 -28.16 -15.13
N LEU A 214 -4.69 -27.04 -14.50
CA LEU A 214 -4.82 -26.96 -13.04
C LEU A 214 -6.13 -27.63 -12.60
N PRO A 215 -6.16 -28.37 -11.47
CA PRO A 215 -7.42 -28.90 -10.94
C PRO A 215 -8.28 -27.77 -10.36
N GLU A 216 -9.60 -27.91 -10.43
CA GLU A 216 -10.53 -27.00 -9.78
C GLU A 216 -10.22 -26.92 -8.28
N PHE A 217 -10.26 -25.72 -7.73
CA PHE A 217 -9.92 -25.38 -6.34
C PHE A 217 -8.55 -25.93 -5.88
N LEU A 218 -7.67 -26.32 -6.81
CA LEU A 218 -6.35 -26.89 -6.55
C LEU A 218 -6.40 -28.08 -5.58
N VAL A 219 -7.37 -28.97 -5.76
CA VAL A 219 -7.61 -30.09 -4.85
C VAL A 219 -8.10 -31.34 -5.60
N ALA A 220 -7.83 -32.50 -5.05
CA ALA A 220 -8.43 -33.75 -5.52
C ALA A 220 -9.91 -33.81 -5.14
N ASN A 221 -10.76 -34.31 -6.06
CA ASN A 221 -12.20 -34.43 -5.89
C ASN A 221 -12.88 -33.11 -5.51
N PRO A 222 -12.82 -32.08 -6.39
CA PRO A 222 -13.50 -30.82 -6.17
C PRO A 222 -15.02 -31.03 -5.99
N GLY A 223 -15.65 -30.26 -5.14
CA GLY A 223 -17.05 -30.45 -4.75
C GLY A 223 -17.20 -31.25 -3.45
N LEU A 224 -16.45 -32.33 -3.30
CA LEU A 224 -16.32 -33.01 -2.01
C LEU A 224 -15.35 -32.26 -1.10
N ASN A 225 -14.26 -31.76 -1.69
CA ASN A 225 -13.26 -30.96 -1.02
C ASN A 225 -13.31 -29.51 -1.52
N SER A 226 -13.23 -28.54 -0.59
CA SER A 226 -13.27 -27.11 -0.94
C SER A 226 -11.91 -26.56 -1.39
N GLY A 227 -10.80 -27.18 -0.99
CA GLY A 227 -9.45 -26.76 -1.37
C GLY A 227 -9.19 -25.28 -1.16
N PHE A 228 -8.70 -24.59 -2.18
CA PHE A 228 -8.37 -23.17 -2.17
C PHE A 228 -9.56 -22.25 -2.43
N MET A 229 -10.79 -22.76 -2.50
CA MET A 229 -11.99 -21.94 -2.58
C MET A 229 -12.09 -20.96 -1.41
N ILE A 230 -11.82 -21.39 -0.17
CA ILE A 230 -11.95 -20.55 1.02
C ILE A 230 -10.91 -19.44 1.09
N PRO A 231 -9.62 -19.65 0.79
CA PRO A 231 -8.66 -18.56 0.62
C PRO A 231 -9.11 -17.50 -0.42
N GLN A 232 -9.68 -17.92 -1.55
CA GLN A 232 -10.22 -16.99 -2.55
C GLN A 232 -11.41 -16.18 -1.99
N TYR A 233 -12.32 -16.79 -1.24
CA TYR A 233 -13.40 -16.07 -0.55
C TYR A 233 -12.84 -14.99 0.40
N ALA A 234 -11.79 -15.31 1.16
CA ALA A 234 -11.15 -14.34 2.04
C ALA A 234 -10.55 -13.17 1.25
N ALA A 235 -9.86 -13.44 0.14
CA ALA A 235 -9.32 -12.40 -0.73
C ALA A 235 -10.42 -11.51 -1.33
N ALA A 236 -11.50 -12.11 -1.84
CA ALA A 236 -12.66 -11.40 -2.38
C ALA A 236 -13.35 -10.50 -1.33
N SER A 237 -13.47 -10.98 -0.10
CA SER A 237 -14.00 -10.20 1.02
C SER A 237 -13.14 -8.96 1.31
N MET A 238 -11.81 -9.11 1.34
CA MET A 238 -10.89 -8.00 1.57
C MET A 238 -10.90 -6.99 0.41
N VAL A 239 -11.03 -7.44 -0.84
CA VAL A 239 -11.22 -6.54 -1.99
C VAL A 239 -12.53 -5.77 -1.87
N SER A 240 -13.62 -6.42 -1.49
CA SER A 240 -14.90 -5.76 -1.25
C SER A 240 -14.80 -4.72 -0.12
N GLN A 241 -14.11 -5.05 0.96
CA GLN A 241 -13.88 -4.13 2.07
C GLN A 241 -13.02 -2.92 1.64
N ASN A 242 -11.99 -3.12 0.80
CA ASN A 242 -11.16 -2.03 0.30
C ASN A 242 -11.96 -0.99 -0.49
N LYS A 243 -13.00 -1.39 -1.23
CA LYS A 243 -13.90 -0.46 -1.92
C LYS A 243 -14.55 0.53 -0.95
N MET A 244 -14.93 0.07 0.24
CA MET A 244 -15.49 0.93 1.28
C MET A 244 -14.44 1.95 1.79
N TYR A 245 -13.19 1.52 1.93
CA TYR A 245 -12.11 2.41 2.35
C TYR A 245 -11.64 3.38 1.26
N CYS A 246 -12.01 3.17 0.00
CA CYS A 246 -11.74 4.10 -1.10
C CYS A 246 -12.68 5.32 -1.12
N TYR A 247 -13.67 5.39 -0.22
CA TYR A 247 -14.50 6.58 -0.08
C TYR A 247 -13.61 7.77 0.30
N ALA A 248 -13.73 8.88 -0.44
CA ALA A 248 -12.83 10.01 -0.29
C ALA A 248 -13.10 10.78 1.01
N ALA A 249 -12.20 10.65 1.99
CA ALA A 249 -12.24 11.43 3.22
C ALA A 249 -11.90 12.92 2.96
N SER A 250 -11.07 13.18 1.95
CA SER A 250 -10.63 14.52 1.57
C SER A 250 -11.73 15.41 0.98
N SER A 251 -12.85 14.83 0.57
CA SER A 251 -14.02 15.56 0.08
C SER A 251 -15.05 15.86 1.17
N ASP A 252 -14.82 15.37 2.37
CA ASP A 252 -15.62 15.68 3.56
C ASP A 252 -15.04 16.89 4.30
N SER A 253 -15.89 17.62 5.02
CA SER A 253 -15.47 18.70 5.89
C SER A 253 -16.49 18.89 7.02
N ILE A 254 -16.05 19.49 8.11
CA ILE A 254 -16.89 19.84 9.26
C ILE A 254 -16.64 21.29 9.67
N VAL A 255 -17.57 21.87 10.40
CA VAL A 255 -17.39 23.14 11.09
C VAL A 255 -16.99 22.88 12.53
N SER A 256 -15.94 23.52 13.01
CA SER A 256 -15.41 23.41 14.36
C SER A 256 -15.02 24.77 14.95
N SER A 257 -14.62 24.81 16.22
CA SER A 257 -14.13 26.01 16.90
C SER A 257 -15.04 27.24 16.75
N ASN A 258 -16.35 27.03 16.97
CA ASN A 258 -17.39 28.07 16.86
C ASN A 258 -17.39 28.80 15.49
N GLY A 259 -17.16 28.06 14.41
CA GLY A 259 -17.15 28.57 13.05
C GLY A 259 -15.82 29.17 12.57
N GLN A 260 -14.80 29.21 13.44
CA GLN A 260 -13.46 29.65 13.03
C GLN A 260 -12.79 28.62 12.08
N GLU A 261 -13.03 27.34 12.33
CA GLU A 261 -12.58 26.23 11.49
C GLU A 261 -13.78 25.75 10.65
N ASP A 262 -14.21 26.55 9.69
CA ASP A 262 -15.38 26.30 8.83
C ASP A 262 -15.09 25.34 7.67
N HIS A 263 -13.80 25.06 7.42
CA HIS A 263 -13.33 24.07 6.45
C HIS A 263 -12.10 23.36 6.96
N VAL A 264 -12.15 22.01 7.03
CA VAL A 264 -11.05 21.16 7.46
C VAL A 264 -10.81 20.05 6.43
N SER A 265 -9.59 19.54 6.35
CA SER A 265 -9.14 18.59 5.33
C SER A 265 -9.60 17.15 5.55
N MET A 266 -9.98 16.78 6.76
CA MET A 266 -10.19 15.38 7.20
C MET A 266 -9.00 14.45 6.90
N GLY A 267 -7.80 15.01 6.77
CA GLY A 267 -6.59 14.29 6.34
C GLY A 267 -6.14 13.21 7.32
N ALA A 268 -6.47 13.33 8.60
CA ALA A 268 -6.23 12.27 9.58
C ALA A 268 -7.01 10.98 9.23
N ASN A 269 -8.27 11.14 8.79
CA ASN A 269 -9.10 10.03 8.34
C ASN A 269 -8.55 9.42 7.03
N ALA A 270 -8.14 10.28 6.06
CA ALA A 270 -7.49 9.82 4.84
C ALA A 270 -6.21 9.02 5.14
N ALA A 271 -5.37 9.49 6.08
CA ALA A 271 -4.14 8.81 6.46
C ALA A 271 -4.38 7.47 7.17
N THR A 272 -5.30 7.43 8.12
CA THR A 272 -5.49 6.24 8.96
C THR A 272 -6.18 5.08 8.24
N LYS A 273 -7.09 5.36 7.31
CA LYS A 273 -7.74 4.29 6.52
C LYS A 273 -6.77 3.56 5.58
N LEU A 274 -5.64 4.20 5.19
CA LEU A 274 -4.60 3.55 4.38
C LEU A 274 -4.06 2.28 5.04
N PHE A 275 -3.95 2.24 6.38
CA PHE A 275 -3.49 1.05 7.10
C PHE A 275 -4.39 -0.15 6.84
N ARG A 276 -5.71 0.05 6.83
CA ARG A 276 -6.68 -1.02 6.53
C ARG A 276 -6.53 -1.54 5.09
N ILE A 277 -6.39 -0.63 4.13
CA ILE A 277 -6.19 -1.00 2.73
C ILE A 277 -4.88 -1.78 2.55
N MET A 278 -3.80 -1.32 3.18
CA MET A 278 -2.49 -1.97 3.08
C MET A 278 -2.45 -3.34 3.76
N ASP A 279 -3.12 -3.49 4.90
CA ASP A 279 -3.20 -4.78 5.59
C ASP A 279 -4.01 -5.79 4.75
N ASN A 280 -5.14 -5.37 4.21
CA ASN A 280 -5.91 -6.19 3.27
C ASN A 280 -5.09 -6.56 2.02
N LEU A 281 -4.39 -5.59 1.41
CA LEU A 281 -3.55 -5.83 0.25
C LEU A 281 -2.44 -6.85 0.56
N GLU A 282 -1.80 -6.75 1.71
CA GLU A 282 -0.75 -7.68 2.13
C GLU A 282 -1.29 -9.12 2.25
N HIS A 283 -2.48 -9.28 2.82
CA HIS A 283 -3.14 -10.59 2.90
C HIS A 283 -3.58 -11.12 1.52
N ILE A 284 -4.13 -10.27 0.66
CA ILE A 284 -4.52 -10.65 -0.71
C ILE A 284 -3.29 -11.16 -1.48
N LEU A 285 -2.17 -10.42 -1.42
CA LEU A 285 -0.92 -10.80 -2.07
C LEU A 285 -0.35 -12.11 -1.48
N ALA A 286 -0.46 -12.33 -0.17
CA ALA A 286 -0.04 -13.57 0.46
C ALA A 286 -0.88 -14.77 0.00
N ILE A 287 -2.19 -14.60 -0.17
CA ILE A 287 -3.08 -15.62 -0.70
C ILE A 287 -2.74 -15.91 -2.18
N GLU A 288 -2.47 -14.89 -2.99
CA GLU A 288 -2.03 -15.09 -4.37
C GLU A 288 -0.73 -15.88 -4.42
N LEU A 289 0.26 -15.50 -3.61
CA LEU A 289 1.54 -16.22 -3.53
C LEU A 289 1.35 -17.69 -3.17
N MET A 290 0.51 -17.97 -2.16
CA MET A 290 0.20 -19.34 -1.75
C MET A 290 -0.46 -20.15 -2.87
N ASN A 291 -1.43 -19.55 -3.58
CA ASN A 291 -2.09 -20.19 -4.72
C ASN A 291 -1.10 -20.47 -5.87
N ALA A 292 -0.31 -19.47 -6.26
CA ALA A 292 0.65 -19.62 -7.35
C ALA A 292 1.72 -20.67 -7.03
N ALA A 293 2.25 -20.67 -5.82
CA ALA A 293 3.21 -21.68 -5.38
C ALA A 293 2.62 -23.08 -5.40
N HIS A 294 1.35 -23.23 -4.99
CA HIS A 294 0.66 -24.53 -5.05
C HIS A 294 0.40 -24.99 -6.50
N CYS A 295 0.03 -24.06 -7.39
CA CYS A 295 -0.13 -24.37 -8.81
C CYS A 295 1.14 -24.90 -9.44
N LEU A 296 2.31 -24.38 -9.10
CA LEU A 296 3.60 -24.86 -9.63
C LEU A 296 3.89 -26.32 -9.29
N LEU A 297 3.30 -26.87 -8.22
CA LEU A 297 3.40 -28.32 -7.93
C LEU A 297 2.71 -29.18 -8.98
N TYR A 298 1.75 -28.63 -9.72
CA TYR A 298 1.07 -29.31 -10.82
C TYR A 298 1.70 -29.03 -12.19
N THR A 299 2.31 -27.88 -12.37
CA THR A 299 2.81 -27.42 -13.68
C THR A 299 4.30 -27.65 -13.88
N SER A 300 5.08 -27.67 -12.80
CA SER A 300 6.53 -27.93 -12.85
C SER A 300 6.82 -29.43 -12.81
N PRO A 301 7.71 -29.93 -13.69
CA PRO A 301 8.13 -31.35 -13.63
C PRO A 301 8.81 -31.60 -12.27
N SER A 302 8.25 -32.54 -11.51
CA SER A 302 8.86 -32.99 -10.27
C SER A 302 10.03 -33.94 -10.57
N PRO A 303 11.15 -33.88 -9.81
CA PRO A 303 12.19 -34.90 -9.89
C PRO A 303 11.68 -36.32 -9.63
N ARG A 304 10.47 -36.47 -9.06
CA ARG A 304 9.82 -37.79 -8.86
C ARG A 304 9.09 -38.29 -10.10
N ASP A 305 8.76 -37.42 -11.07
CA ASP A 305 8.02 -37.77 -12.29
C ASP A 305 8.96 -38.25 -13.41
N THR A 306 10.27 -38.18 -13.20
CA THR A 306 11.33 -38.63 -14.13
C THR A 306 11.83 -40.04 -13.83
N ARG A 307 11.10 -40.82 -13.02
CA ARG A 307 11.44 -42.24 -12.76
C ARG A 307 10.46 -43.19 -13.37
#